data_ecbd6b1fa8f4d5543ce1f0931842c9d1
#
_entry.id   ecbd6b1fa8f4d5543ce1f0931842c9d1
#
_cell.length_a   1.000
_cell.length_b   1.000
_cell.length_c   1.000
_cell.angle_alpha   90.00
_cell.angle_beta   90.00
_cell.angle_gamma   90.00
#
_symmetry.space_group_name_H-M   'P 1'
#
loop_
_entity.id
_entity.type
_entity.pdbx_description
1 polymer ?
#
loop_
_entity_poly.entity_id
_entity_poly.type
_entity_poly.pdbx_seq_one_letter_code
_entity_poly.pdbx_strand_id
1 'polypeptide(L)'
;MQVTADGVLVAFHDDDLQRTCDRPGRISELPWREVQQARVRGEAPIPLLEDLLGAWPELRVNIDCKTDAAAPALVSVLKRHRALDRVCVGAFSDVRIGRLRRALGDELCTALGPRNVALLRFGRPRRLPAMTAQVPVRQGRITVTDQRFVDRAHALGIHVHVWTIDEPVEMERLLDLGVDGLMTDRPVVLREVLERRSHWRG
;
A
#
# COMPACT_ATOMS: atom_id res chain seq x y z
N MET A 1 -5.89 -1.47 -5.05
CA MET A 1 -7.34 -1.60 -5.19
C MET A 1 -7.79 -1.07 -6.53
N GLN A 2 -8.61 -1.82 -7.23
CA GLN A 2 -9.25 -1.45 -8.49
C GLN A 2 -10.77 -1.39 -8.29
N VAL A 3 -11.48 -0.80 -9.24
CA VAL A 3 -12.94 -0.74 -9.22
C VAL A 3 -13.49 -1.24 -10.56
N THR A 4 -14.52 -2.08 -10.52
CA THR A 4 -15.21 -2.61 -11.70
C THR A 4 -16.07 -1.55 -12.38
N ALA A 5 -16.56 -1.84 -13.59
CA ALA A 5 -17.43 -0.94 -14.36
C ALA A 5 -18.74 -0.58 -13.60
N ASP A 6 -19.22 -1.47 -12.76
CA ASP A 6 -20.41 -1.29 -11.92
C ASP A 6 -20.10 -0.84 -10.47
N GLY A 7 -18.86 -0.39 -10.22
CA GLY A 7 -18.46 0.29 -8.98
C GLY A 7 -18.06 -0.62 -7.80
N VAL A 8 -17.84 -1.91 -8.04
CA VAL A 8 -17.41 -2.85 -7.00
C VAL A 8 -15.90 -2.75 -6.76
N LEU A 9 -15.49 -2.58 -5.50
CA LEU A 9 -14.08 -2.44 -5.12
C LEU A 9 -13.43 -3.80 -4.88
N VAL A 10 -12.39 -4.11 -5.66
CA VAL A 10 -11.68 -5.38 -5.61
C VAL A 10 -10.25 -5.22 -5.11
N ALA A 11 -9.78 -6.20 -4.35
CA ALA A 11 -8.39 -6.27 -3.89
C ALA A 11 -7.52 -6.91 -4.99
N PHE A 12 -7.18 -6.10 -5.98
CA PHE A 12 -6.37 -6.52 -7.11
C PHE A 12 -5.33 -5.45 -7.47
N HIS A 13 -4.14 -5.90 -7.91
CA HIS A 13 -3.03 -4.99 -8.17
C HIS A 13 -3.12 -4.33 -9.54
N ASP A 14 -3.26 -5.14 -10.58
CA ASP A 14 -3.19 -4.71 -11.97
C ASP A 14 -4.50 -4.05 -12.44
N ASP A 15 -4.44 -3.29 -13.51
CA ASP A 15 -5.63 -2.70 -14.14
C ASP A 15 -6.33 -3.70 -15.07
N ASP A 16 -5.67 -4.78 -15.46
CA ASP A 16 -6.23 -5.89 -16.23
C ASP A 16 -5.97 -7.26 -15.60
N LEU A 17 -6.70 -8.27 -16.06
CA LEU A 17 -6.65 -9.64 -15.56
C LEU A 17 -5.56 -10.49 -16.24
N GLN A 18 -5.03 -10.07 -17.39
CA GLN A 18 -4.26 -10.92 -18.30
C GLN A 18 -2.98 -11.48 -17.71
N ARG A 19 -2.27 -10.69 -16.87
CA ARG A 19 -0.97 -11.10 -16.34
C ARG A 19 -1.06 -12.21 -15.29
N THR A 20 -2.11 -12.20 -14.48
CA THR A 20 -2.18 -13.03 -13.27
C THR A 20 -3.41 -13.91 -13.20
N CYS A 21 -4.38 -13.74 -14.10
CA CYS A 21 -5.61 -14.52 -14.11
C CYS A 21 -5.74 -15.40 -15.35
N ASP A 22 -6.69 -16.31 -15.30
CA ASP A 22 -7.04 -17.28 -16.33
C ASP A 22 -7.84 -16.68 -17.52
N ARG A 23 -8.09 -15.37 -17.51
CA ARG A 23 -8.85 -14.67 -18.57
C ARG A 23 -8.33 -13.25 -18.80
N PRO A 24 -8.55 -12.70 -20.00
CA PRO A 24 -8.24 -11.31 -20.30
C PRO A 24 -9.36 -10.38 -19.83
N GLY A 25 -9.07 -9.10 -19.82
CA GLY A 25 -10.04 -8.02 -19.63
C GLY A 25 -9.57 -6.97 -18.62
N ARG A 26 -9.96 -5.73 -18.87
CA ARG A 26 -9.65 -4.61 -18.00
C ARG A 26 -10.72 -4.49 -16.92
N ILE A 27 -10.32 -4.47 -15.65
CA ILE A 27 -11.24 -4.47 -14.50
C ILE A 27 -12.23 -3.31 -14.57
N SER A 28 -11.78 -2.12 -14.95
CA SER A 28 -12.65 -0.93 -15.06
C SER A 28 -13.69 -1.01 -16.19
N GLU A 29 -13.56 -1.95 -17.11
CA GLU A 29 -14.46 -2.15 -18.25
C GLU A 29 -15.42 -3.32 -18.05
N LEU A 30 -15.15 -4.17 -17.06
CA LEU A 30 -15.94 -5.36 -16.76
C LEU A 30 -16.83 -5.16 -15.52
N PRO A 31 -18.10 -5.63 -15.55
CA PRO A 31 -18.93 -5.67 -14.35
C PRO A 31 -18.43 -6.77 -13.39
N TRP A 32 -18.75 -6.62 -12.12
CA TRP A 32 -18.32 -7.58 -11.09
C TRP A 32 -18.71 -9.04 -11.41
N ARG A 33 -19.89 -9.26 -11.96
CA ARG A 33 -20.34 -10.61 -12.37
C ARG A 33 -19.37 -11.33 -13.33
N GLU A 34 -18.56 -10.59 -14.07
CA GLU A 34 -17.52 -11.13 -14.96
C GLU A 34 -16.16 -11.24 -14.25
N VAL A 35 -15.77 -10.20 -13.50
CA VAL A 35 -14.51 -10.18 -12.75
C VAL A 35 -14.46 -11.28 -11.69
N GLN A 36 -15.55 -11.56 -10.97
CA GLN A 36 -15.61 -12.61 -9.95
C GLN A 36 -15.39 -14.04 -10.48
N GLN A 37 -15.52 -14.25 -11.79
CA GLN A 37 -15.24 -15.55 -12.42
C GLN A 37 -13.75 -15.75 -12.72
N ALA A 38 -12.95 -14.70 -12.69
CA ALA A 38 -11.51 -14.79 -12.89
C ALA A 38 -10.85 -15.54 -11.73
N ARG A 39 -9.82 -16.32 -12.06
CA ARG A 39 -9.03 -17.06 -11.08
C ARG A 39 -7.58 -16.63 -11.19
N VAL A 40 -7.06 -16.09 -10.09
CA VAL A 40 -5.64 -15.75 -9.96
C VAL A 40 -4.83 -17.05 -10.03
N ARG A 41 -3.91 -17.13 -10.99
CA ARG A 41 -3.13 -18.34 -11.30
C ARG A 41 -3.99 -19.58 -11.57
N GLY A 42 -5.22 -19.38 -12.03
CA GLY A 42 -6.18 -20.46 -12.26
C GLY A 42 -6.83 -21.06 -11.00
N GLU A 43 -6.55 -20.56 -9.82
CA GLU A 43 -6.95 -21.15 -8.54
C GLU A 43 -7.86 -20.25 -7.70
N ALA A 44 -7.33 -19.12 -7.24
CA ALA A 44 -7.98 -18.28 -6.25
C ALA A 44 -8.90 -17.21 -6.87
N PRO A 45 -10.08 -16.93 -6.28
CA PRO A 45 -10.92 -15.82 -6.71
C PRO A 45 -10.25 -14.47 -6.37
N ILE A 46 -10.63 -13.41 -7.10
CA ILE A 46 -10.30 -12.04 -6.74
C ILE A 46 -11.17 -11.63 -5.56
N PRO A 47 -10.60 -11.27 -4.39
CA PRO A 47 -11.41 -10.93 -3.23
C PRO A 47 -11.94 -9.49 -3.31
N LEU A 48 -13.10 -9.25 -2.70
CA LEU A 48 -13.55 -7.90 -2.36
C LEU A 48 -12.79 -7.38 -1.14
N LEU A 49 -12.52 -6.08 -1.09
CA LEU A 49 -11.93 -5.48 0.10
C LEU A 49 -12.84 -5.65 1.32
N GLU A 50 -14.14 -5.53 1.14
CA GLU A 50 -15.11 -5.68 2.25
C GLU A 50 -15.10 -7.09 2.83
N ASP A 51 -14.93 -8.14 2.01
CA ASP A 51 -14.83 -9.53 2.49
C ASP A 51 -13.56 -9.74 3.32
N LEU A 52 -12.41 -9.16 2.86
CA LEU A 52 -11.16 -9.21 3.61
C LEU A 52 -11.28 -8.51 4.96
N LEU A 53 -11.87 -7.32 4.99
CA LEU A 53 -12.05 -6.56 6.22
C LEU A 53 -13.04 -7.22 7.18
N GLY A 54 -14.05 -7.92 6.67
CA GLY A 54 -15.04 -8.66 7.46
C GLY A 54 -14.50 -9.97 8.01
N ALA A 55 -13.74 -10.72 7.20
CA ALA A 55 -13.18 -12.01 7.61
C ALA A 55 -12.07 -11.89 8.66
N TRP A 56 -11.31 -10.80 8.63
CA TRP A 56 -10.19 -10.56 9.55
C TRP A 56 -10.30 -9.18 10.22
N PRO A 57 -11.14 -9.03 11.25
CA PRO A 57 -11.37 -7.73 11.89
C PRO A 57 -10.14 -7.14 12.58
N GLU A 58 -9.19 -7.98 13.02
CA GLU A 58 -7.96 -7.55 13.69
C GLU A 58 -6.79 -7.29 12.72
N LEU A 59 -6.96 -7.65 11.44
CA LEU A 59 -5.89 -7.51 10.46
C LEU A 59 -5.63 -6.04 10.12
N ARG A 60 -4.38 -5.62 10.22
CA ARG A 60 -3.93 -4.33 9.71
C ARG A 60 -3.65 -4.42 8.23
N VAL A 61 -4.23 -3.53 7.44
CA VAL A 61 -4.18 -3.60 5.98
C VAL A 61 -3.55 -2.35 5.39
N ASN A 62 -2.51 -2.54 4.58
CA ASN A 62 -1.99 -1.48 3.74
C ASN A 62 -2.69 -1.51 2.38
N ILE A 63 -3.31 -0.38 1.99
CA ILE A 63 -4.20 -0.28 0.83
C ILE A 63 -3.60 0.71 -0.17
N ASP A 64 -3.30 0.25 -1.39
CA ASP A 64 -2.96 1.16 -2.49
C ASP A 64 -4.21 1.45 -3.34
N CYS A 65 -4.66 2.71 -3.30
CA CYS A 65 -5.77 3.21 -4.11
C CYS A 65 -5.25 3.57 -5.51
N LYS A 66 -5.40 2.68 -6.49
CA LYS A 66 -4.78 2.75 -7.81
C LYS A 66 -5.38 3.84 -8.71
N THR A 67 -6.70 4.07 -8.63
CA THR A 67 -7.42 4.97 -9.54
C THR A 67 -8.27 6.00 -8.80
N ASP A 68 -8.59 7.11 -9.48
CA ASP A 68 -9.51 8.11 -8.91
C ASP A 68 -10.93 7.56 -8.80
N ALA A 69 -11.33 6.65 -9.69
CA ALA A 69 -12.62 5.97 -9.66
C ALA A 69 -12.77 5.04 -8.45
N ALA A 70 -11.68 4.43 -7.97
CA ALA A 70 -11.71 3.57 -6.79
C ALA A 70 -11.86 4.35 -5.47
N ALA A 71 -11.50 5.63 -5.43
CA ALA A 71 -11.48 6.39 -4.19
C ALA A 71 -12.86 6.52 -3.51
N PRO A 72 -13.98 6.81 -4.19
CA PRO A 72 -15.31 6.86 -3.56
C PRO A 72 -15.75 5.51 -3.00
N ALA A 73 -15.53 4.42 -3.72
CA ALA A 73 -15.85 3.07 -3.26
C ALA A 73 -15.01 2.70 -2.03
N LEU A 74 -13.72 3.03 -2.02
CA LEU A 74 -12.83 2.83 -0.86
C LEU A 74 -13.35 3.60 0.37
N VAL A 75 -13.72 4.88 0.22
CA VAL A 75 -14.31 5.67 1.31
C VAL A 75 -15.55 5.00 1.89
N SER A 76 -16.44 4.50 1.02
CA SER A 76 -17.67 3.82 1.42
C SER A 76 -17.39 2.54 2.21
N VAL A 77 -16.50 1.69 1.70
CA VAL A 77 -16.11 0.42 2.36
C VAL A 77 -15.45 0.69 3.71
N LEU A 78 -14.49 1.60 3.80
CA LEU A 78 -13.78 1.89 5.06
C LEU A 78 -14.73 2.43 6.14
N LYS A 79 -15.69 3.30 5.78
CA LYS A 79 -16.71 3.79 6.72
C LYS A 79 -17.64 2.68 7.20
N ARG A 80 -18.13 1.84 6.28
CA ARG A 80 -19.05 0.73 6.59
C ARG A 80 -18.44 -0.27 7.56
N HIS A 81 -17.16 -0.60 7.35
CA HIS A 81 -16.41 -1.55 8.18
C HIS A 81 -15.72 -0.91 9.39
N ARG A 82 -15.84 0.42 9.60
CA ARG A 82 -15.18 1.15 10.69
C ARG A 82 -13.69 0.83 10.79
N ALA A 83 -13.00 0.76 9.64
CA ALA A 83 -11.66 0.19 9.54
C ALA A 83 -10.53 1.24 9.55
N LEU A 84 -10.81 2.51 9.94
CA LEU A 84 -9.84 3.60 9.85
C LEU A 84 -8.63 3.42 10.76
N ASP A 85 -8.82 2.79 11.91
CA ASP A 85 -7.80 2.53 12.93
C ASP A 85 -6.81 1.41 12.58
N ARG A 86 -7.14 0.60 11.56
CA ARG A 86 -6.36 -0.57 11.15
C ARG A 86 -5.92 -0.56 9.68
N VAL A 87 -6.14 0.55 8.96
CA VAL A 87 -5.71 0.67 7.57
C VAL A 87 -4.71 1.81 7.39
N CYS A 88 -3.75 1.61 6.48
CA CYS A 88 -2.94 2.68 5.93
C CYS A 88 -3.21 2.77 4.42
N VAL A 89 -3.53 3.96 3.92
CA VAL A 89 -3.87 4.14 2.50
C VAL A 89 -2.76 4.91 1.77
N GLY A 90 -2.20 4.28 0.75
CA GLY A 90 -1.29 4.87 -0.21
C GLY A 90 -1.95 5.14 -1.56
N ALA A 91 -1.34 6.01 -2.35
CA ALA A 91 -1.64 6.19 -3.76
C ALA A 91 -0.49 6.92 -4.46
N PHE A 92 -0.26 6.61 -5.73
CA PHE A 92 0.68 7.36 -6.60
C PHE A 92 0.09 8.70 -7.08
N SER A 93 -0.64 9.40 -6.18
CA SER A 93 -1.25 10.71 -6.44
C SER A 93 -1.49 11.46 -5.15
N ASP A 94 -0.76 12.56 -4.93
CA ASP A 94 -0.98 13.45 -3.78
C ASP A 94 -2.40 14.04 -3.76
N VAL A 95 -2.99 14.28 -4.95
CA VAL A 95 -4.37 14.78 -5.08
C VAL A 95 -5.37 13.74 -4.56
N ARG A 96 -5.18 12.47 -4.94
CA ARG A 96 -6.05 11.35 -4.50
C ARG A 96 -5.94 11.16 -2.99
N ILE A 97 -4.73 11.13 -2.44
CA ILE A 97 -4.52 11.08 -0.98
C ILE A 97 -5.22 12.24 -0.29
N GLY A 98 -5.07 13.46 -0.80
CA GLY A 98 -5.74 14.63 -0.26
C GLY A 98 -7.27 14.54 -0.29
N ARG A 99 -7.87 13.93 -1.33
CA ARG A 99 -9.33 13.66 -1.40
C ARG A 99 -9.76 12.64 -0.36
N LEU A 100 -9.01 11.55 -0.20
CA LEU A 100 -9.29 10.51 0.81
C LEU A 100 -9.23 11.08 2.22
N ARG A 101 -8.21 11.87 2.55
CA ARG A 101 -8.09 12.54 3.86
C ARG A 101 -9.26 13.51 4.13
N ARG A 102 -9.67 14.30 3.12
CA ARG A 102 -10.84 15.19 3.27
C ARG A 102 -12.15 14.41 3.53
N ALA A 103 -12.29 13.22 2.93
CA ALA A 103 -13.50 12.41 3.07
C ALA A 103 -13.55 11.56 4.35
N LEU A 104 -12.38 11.17 4.88
CA LEU A 104 -12.25 10.23 6.01
C LEU A 104 -11.67 10.87 7.28
N GLY A 105 -11.16 12.09 7.18
CA GLY A 105 -10.57 12.81 8.32
C GLY A 105 -9.07 12.57 8.48
N ASP A 106 -8.50 13.31 9.44
CA ASP A 106 -7.06 13.27 9.72
C ASP A 106 -6.62 12.02 10.49
N GLU A 107 -7.56 11.26 11.04
CA GLU A 107 -7.31 9.97 11.69
C GLU A 107 -6.90 8.88 10.70
N LEU A 108 -7.24 9.03 9.41
CA LEU A 108 -6.82 8.08 8.40
C LEU A 108 -5.29 8.07 8.28
N CYS A 109 -4.68 6.92 8.59
CA CYS A 109 -3.28 6.71 8.26
C CYS A 109 -3.09 6.73 6.73
N THR A 110 -2.18 7.58 6.25
CA THR A 110 -1.86 7.66 4.81
C THR A 110 -0.37 7.66 4.57
N ALA A 111 0.02 7.15 3.38
CA ALA A 111 1.37 7.32 2.87
C ALA A 111 1.53 8.66 2.14
N LEU A 112 2.78 9.15 2.06
CA LEU A 112 3.13 10.29 1.21
C LEU A 112 2.91 9.95 -0.27
N GLY A 113 2.33 10.88 -1.01
CA GLY A 113 2.33 10.82 -2.47
C GLY A 113 3.67 11.24 -3.08
N PRO A 114 3.86 11.05 -4.39
CA PRO A 114 5.17 11.25 -5.05
C PRO A 114 5.77 12.64 -4.88
N ARG A 115 4.96 13.71 -4.91
CA ARG A 115 5.44 15.09 -4.71
C ARG A 115 5.96 15.31 -3.29
N ASN A 116 5.26 14.77 -2.29
CA ASN A 116 5.65 14.88 -0.88
C ASN A 116 6.88 14.00 -0.57
N VAL A 117 7.03 12.84 -1.22
CA VAL A 117 8.26 12.03 -1.16
C VAL A 117 9.45 12.82 -1.74
N ALA A 118 9.27 13.47 -2.90
CA ALA A 118 10.30 14.31 -3.50
C ALA A 118 10.64 15.52 -2.61
N LEU A 119 9.64 16.14 -1.98
CA LEU A 119 9.86 17.22 -1.03
C LEU A 119 10.62 16.76 0.23
N LEU A 120 10.32 15.59 0.75
CA LEU A 120 11.05 14.96 1.85
C LEU A 120 12.50 14.66 1.45
N ARG A 121 12.72 14.13 0.25
CA ARG A 121 14.05 13.72 -0.25
C ARG A 121 14.96 14.92 -0.53
N PHE A 122 14.45 15.94 -1.20
CA PHE A 122 15.25 17.06 -1.75
C PHE A 122 15.03 18.40 -1.05
N GLY A 123 13.86 18.58 -0.43
CA GLY A 123 13.49 19.82 0.27
C GLY A 123 13.86 19.80 1.76
N ARG A 124 13.27 20.74 2.50
CA ARG A 124 13.32 20.84 3.96
C ARG A 124 11.94 21.17 4.51
N PRO A 125 10.94 20.28 4.34
CA PRO A 125 9.61 20.53 4.87
C PRO A 125 9.66 20.56 6.40
N ARG A 126 8.84 21.41 7.01
CA ARG A 126 8.63 21.42 8.47
C ARG A 126 7.52 20.48 8.89
N ARG A 127 6.62 20.13 7.99
CA ARG A 127 5.50 19.21 8.18
C ARG A 127 5.09 18.61 6.85
N LEU A 128 4.62 17.36 6.88
CA LEU A 128 4.02 16.67 5.74
C LEU A 128 2.71 16.01 6.17
N PRO A 129 1.72 15.93 5.28
CA PRO A 129 0.36 15.48 5.64
C PRO A 129 0.21 13.95 5.53
N ALA A 130 1.08 13.17 6.17
CA ALA A 130 1.01 11.72 6.17
C ALA A 130 1.76 11.12 7.36
N MET A 131 1.45 9.89 7.71
CA MET A 131 2.10 9.15 8.79
C MET A 131 3.21 8.23 8.28
N THR A 132 3.19 7.87 6.98
CA THR A 132 4.17 6.95 6.40
C THR A 132 4.74 7.48 5.07
N ALA A 133 5.97 7.08 4.76
CA ALA A 133 6.59 7.21 3.46
C ALA A 133 6.83 5.80 2.90
N GLN A 134 6.03 5.40 1.93
CA GLN A 134 6.15 4.09 1.27
C GLN A 134 6.92 4.28 -0.03
N VAL A 135 8.17 3.87 -0.06
CA VAL A 135 9.13 4.26 -1.09
C VAL A 135 9.96 3.08 -1.60
N PRO A 136 10.46 3.13 -2.85
CA PRO A 136 11.45 2.18 -3.32
C PRO A 136 12.85 2.52 -2.77
N VAL A 137 13.76 1.57 -2.80
CA VAL A 137 15.19 1.85 -2.55
C VAL A 137 15.72 2.87 -3.57
N ARG A 138 15.37 2.68 -4.84
CA ARG A 138 15.81 3.53 -5.94
C ARG A 138 14.65 3.84 -6.90
N GLN A 139 14.70 5.03 -7.49
CA GLN A 139 13.83 5.42 -8.60
C GLN A 139 14.72 5.83 -9.78
N GLY A 140 14.88 4.95 -10.75
CA GLY A 140 15.86 5.13 -11.81
C GLY A 140 17.28 5.28 -11.25
N ARG A 141 17.94 6.39 -11.53
CA ARG A 141 19.30 6.69 -11.02
C ARG A 141 19.34 7.29 -9.61
N ILE A 142 18.18 7.63 -9.06
CA ILE A 142 18.07 8.30 -7.76
C ILE A 142 17.97 7.24 -6.66
N THR A 143 18.86 7.29 -5.67
CA THR A 143 18.68 6.58 -4.40
C THR A 143 17.66 7.35 -3.58
N VAL A 144 16.49 6.74 -3.34
CA VAL A 144 15.41 7.34 -2.56
C VAL A 144 15.63 7.08 -1.08
N THR A 145 15.88 5.82 -0.73
CA THR A 145 16.05 5.39 0.67
C THR A 145 17.52 5.29 1.01
N ASP A 146 18.01 6.24 1.79
CA ASP A 146 19.32 6.26 2.43
C ASP A 146 19.16 6.77 3.88
N GLN A 147 20.24 6.76 4.69
CA GLN A 147 20.20 7.21 6.07
C GLN A 147 19.60 8.60 6.22
N ARG A 148 20.00 9.53 5.36
CA ARG A 148 19.50 10.91 5.38
C ARG A 148 17.99 11.00 5.13
N PHE A 149 17.42 10.13 4.29
CA PHE A 149 15.98 10.08 4.04
C PHE A 149 15.24 9.57 5.27
N VAL A 150 15.73 8.47 5.87
CA VAL A 150 15.16 7.88 7.08
C VAL A 150 15.20 8.88 8.24
N ASP A 151 16.35 9.48 8.52
CA ASP A 151 16.51 10.48 9.59
C ASP A 151 15.55 11.66 9.43
N ARG A 152 15.38 12.14 8.18
CA ARG A 152 14.45 13.24 7.88
C ARG A 152 12.99 12.86 8.06
N ALA A 153 12.62 11.65 7.67
CA ALA A 153 11.28 11.14 7.86
C ALA A 153 10.97 11.04 9.36
N HIS A 154 11.86 10.42 10.12
CA HIS A 154 11.74 10.26 11.57
C HIS A 154 11.70 11.60 12.31
N ALA A 155 12.50 12.58 11.90
CA ALA A 155 12.45 13.95 12.47
C ALA A 155 11.10 14.64 12.28
N LEU A 156 10.28 14.17 11.33
CA LEU A 156 8.91 14.64 11.07
C LEU A 156 7.83 13.70 11.64
N GLY A 157 8.23 12.63 12.36
CA GLY A 157 7.31 11.60 12.87
C GLY A 157 6.71 10.72 11.78
N ILE A 158 7.41 10.55 10.64
CA ILE A 158 6.97 9.77 9.50
C ILE A 158 7.71 8.43 9.48
N HIS A 159 6.96 7.33 9.52
CA HIS A 159 7.51 5.98 9.37
C HIS A 159 7.90 5.69 7.91
N VAL A 160 9.00 4.98 7.72
CA VAL A 160 9.53 4.63 6.40
C VAL A 160 9.27 3.14 6.12
N HIS A 161 8.46 2.86 5.09
CA HIS A 161 8.24 1.52 4.58
C HIS A 161 8.86 1.39 3.20
N VAL A 162 9.61 0.31 2.96
CA VAL A 162 10.34 0.12 1.69
C VAL A 162 9.79 -1.09 0.93
N TRP A 163 9.55 -0.93 -0.37
CA TRP A 163 8.98 -1.92 -1.28
C TRP A 163 9.79 -2.04 -2.58
N THR A 164 9.70 -3.12 -3.35
CA THR A 164 9.42 -4.48 -2.89
C THR A 164 10.75 -5.14 -2.62
N ILE A 165 10.95 -5.72 -1.45
CA ILE A 165 12.25 -6.21 -0.98
C ILE A 165 12.14 -7.72 -0.72
N ASP A 166 12.78 -8.53 -1.56
CA ASP A 166 12.69 -9.99 -1.53
C ASP A 166 14.01 -10.67 -1.14
N GLU A 167 15.14 -9.95 -1.23
CA GLU A 167 16.44 -10.50 -0.91
C GLU A 167 16.82 -10.30 0.56
N PRO A 168 17.16 -11.38 1.29
CA PRO A 168 17.46 -11.31 2.73
C PRO A 168 18.54 -10.31 3.10
N VAL A 169 19.61 -10.22 2.31
CA VAL A 169 20.72 -9.27 2.55
C VAL A 169 20.24 -7.82 2.46
N GLU A 170 19.33 -7.53 1.53
CA GLU A 170 18.77 -6.19 1.38
C GLU A 170 17.75 -5.90 2.49
N MET A 171 16.98 -6.90 2.95
CA MET A 171 16.12 -6.77 4.13
C MET A 171 16.93 -6.36 5.35
N GLU A 172 18.04 -7.09 5.64
CA GLU A 172 18.91 -6.79 6.78
C GLU A 172 19.54 -5.41 6.67
N ARG A 173 20.07 -5.05 5.49
CA ARG A 173 20.65 -3.73 5.24
C ARG A 173 19.66 -2.59 5.50
N LEU A 174 18.41 -2.72 5.06
CA LEU A 174 17.39 -1.71 5.26
C LEU A 174 16.93 -1.62 6.72
N LEU A 175 16.82 -2.76 7.41
CA LEU A 175 16.54 -2.78 8.85
C LEU A 175 17.68 -2.12 9.65
N ASP A 176 18.94 -2.32 9.27
CA ASP A 176 20.09 -1.63 9.88
C ASP A 176 20.07 -0.13 9.60
N LEU A 177 19.53 0.28 8.46
CA LEU A 177 19.32 1.69 8.11
C LEU A 177 18.22 2.34 8.98
N GLY A 178 17.44 1.55 9.69
CA GLY A 178 16.39 2.00 10.59
C GLY A 178 15.04 2.23 9.93
N VAL A 179 14.73 1.54 8.80
CA VAL A 179 13.38 1.60 8.24
C VAL A 179 12.37 0.91 9.16
N ASP A 180 11.13 1.40 9.19
CA ASP A 180 10.09 0.93 10.09
C ASP A 180 9.30 -0.27 9.54
N GLY A 181 9.41 -0.53 8.23
CA GLY A 181 8.73 -1.65 7.61
C GLY A 181 9.27 -2.02 6.24
N LEU A 182 9.11 -3.29 5.90
CA LEU A 182 9.43 -3.85 4.59
C LEU A 182 8.18 -4.46 3.96
N MET A 183 7.97 -4.21 2.67
CA MET A 183 6.96 -4.87 1.86
C MET A 183 7.66 -5.86 0.94
N THR A 184 7.23 -7.12 0.95
CA THR A 184 7.88 -8.23 0.26
C THR A 184 6.86 -9.19 -0.35
N ASP A 185 7.23 -9.83 -1.46
CA ASP A 185 6.51 -10.96 -2.02
C ASP A 185 6.95 -12.29 -1.39
N ARG A 186 7.93 -12.25 -0.45
CA ARG A 186 8.50 -13.40 0.26
C ARG A 186 8.31 -13.31 1.78
N PRO A 187 7.08 -13.34 2.29
CA PRO A 187 6.79 -13.08 3.72
C PRO A 187 7.46 -14.08 4.67
N VAL A 188 7.64 -15.33 4.25
CA VAL A 188 8.35 -16.35 5.06
C VAL A 188 9.81 -15.96 5.23
N VAL A 189 10.47 -15.47 4.18
CA VAL A 189 11.87 -15.03 4.24
C VAL A 189 12.02 -13.81 5.15
N LEU A 190 11.12 -12.85 5.03
CA LEU A 190 11.13 -11.67 5.92
C LEU A 190 10.92 -12.07 7.38
N ARG A 191 10.02 -13.00 7.65
CA ARG A 191 9.81 -13.55 8.99
C ARG A 191 11.10 -14.14 9.55
N GLU A 192 11.79 -15.00 8.82
CA GLU A 192 13.07 -15.60 9.22
C GLU A 192 14.13 -14.54 9.53
N VAL A 193 14.23 -13.48 8.71
CA VAL A 193 15.13 -12.34 8.97
C VAL A 193 14.78 -11.67 10.28
N LEU A 194 13.51 -11.39 10.53
CA LEU A 194 13.05 -10.70 11.74
C LEU A 194 13.21 -11.58 13.01
N GLU A 195 13.01 -12.91 12.90
CA GLU A 195 13.22 -13.86 13.99
C GLU A 195 14.70 -13.88 14.40
N ARG A 196 15.63 -13.98 13.45
CA ARG A 196 17.08 -13.90 13.73
C ARG A 196 17.49 -12.61 14.44
N ARG A 197 16.79 -11.51 14.16
CA ARG A 197 17.02 -10.19 14.78
C ARG A 197 16.26 -9.97 16.08
N SER A 198 15.49 -10.94 16.54
CA SER A 198 14.58 -10.82 17.69
C SER A 198 13.56 -9.68 17.54
N HIS A 199 13.21 -9.32 16.31
CA HIS A 199 12.24 -8.28 15.98
C HIS A 199 10.85 -8.83 15.61
N TRP A 200 10.72 -10.15 15.41
CA TRP A 200 9.44 -10.77 15.16
C TRP A 200 8.63 -10.84 16.45
N ARG A 201 7.45 -10.23 16.40
CA ARG A 201 6.43 -10.37 17.46
C ARG A 201 5.27 -11.12 16.81
N GLY A 202 5.12 -12.39 17.13
CA GLY A 202 4.08 -13.27 16.62
C GLY A 202 2.66 -12.79 16.89
#